data_d9c8549b90f31af2acd5e501da6a00c0
#
_entry.id   d9c8549b90f31af2acd5e501da6a00c0
#
_cell.length_a   1.000
_cell.length_b   1.000
_cell.length_c   1.000
_cell.angle_alpha   90.00
_cell.angle_beta   90.00
_cell.angle_gamma   90.00
#
_symmetry.space_group_name_H-M   'P 1'
#
loop_
_entity.id
_entity.type
_entity.pdbx_description
1 polymer ?
#
loop_
_entity_poly.entity_id
_entity_poly.type
_entity_poly.pdbx_seq_one_letter_code
_entity_poly.pdbx_strand_id
1 'polypeptide(L)'
;MGPELNELLEQARNLARQHQEPGLTIFLPGMFSAYGRRGRYPAVSITGPDCGRNCQHCGGRLLASMSPAATPAQLLDLGRQAAAGGQAGLLLSGGGDASGRLPWRQVLPAIAELSASTPLILTAHVGRIDANLARELKQAGVRQALIDVVGDGDTAREILRLEDGLAGQAQTLAACAAAGLEVVPHIILGLHGGHLRGEETALEIVASINPGRVVLVVFMPLKRTALAGAAPLPVEDAARFIARARLRLPQARQHLGCARPRGRYRHELDALAVRAGINALAIPSDGALAAARELDIPVSFQDTCCSLG
;
A
#
# COMPACT_ATOMS: atom_id res chain seq x y z
N MET A 1 -13.73 23.18 -7.03
CA MET A 1 -12.47 22.84 -7.71
C MET A 1 -12.03 24.01 -8.57
N GLY A 2 -10.81 24.52 -8.32
CA GLY A 2 -10.28 25.66 -9.08
C GLY A 2 -9.81 25.27 -10.49
N PRO A 3 -9.74 26.23 -11.45
CA PRO A 3 -9.30 25.94 -12.82
C PRO A 3 -7.90 25.29 -12.90
N GLU A 4 -6.95 25.75 -12.08
CA GLU A 4 -5.60 25.18 -12.02
C GLU A 4 -5.55 23.69 -11.65
N LEU A 5 -6.41 23.22 -10.72
CA LEU A 5 -6.47 21.81 -10.38
C LEU A 5 -7.03 21.00 -11.55
N ASN A 6 -8.06 21.49 -12.22
CA ASN A 6 -8.63 20.80 -13.38
C ASN A 6 -7.60 20.60 -14.50
N GLU A 7 -6.84 21.64 -14.81
CA GLU A 7 -5.77 21.58 -15.80
C GLU A 7 -4.69 20.58 -15.44
N LEU A 8 -4.26 20.56 -14.17
CA LEU A 8 -3.25 19.61 -13.67
C LEU A 8 -3.75 18.16 -13.76
N LEU A 9 -5.02 17.90 -13.39
CA LEU A 9 -5.61 16.56 -13.50
C LEU A 9 -5.71 16.11 -14.97
N GLU A 10 -6.05 17.02 -15.87
CA GLU A 10 -6.12 16.72 -17.29
C GLU A 10 -4.74 16.44 -17.89
N GLN A 11 -3.71 17.22 -17.57
CA GLN A 11 -2.33 16.97 -17.97
C GLN A 11 -1.86 15.58 -17.50
N ALA A 12 -2.10 15.25 -16.24
CA ALA A 12 -1.75 13.95 -15.69
C ALA A 12 -2.47 12.80 -16.39
N ARG A 13 -3.78 12.93 -16.65
CA ARG A 13 -4.57 11.94 -17.40
C ARG A 13 -4.09 11.76 -18.83
N ASN A 14 -3.78 12.85 -19.53
CA ASN A 14 -3.28 12.79 -20.90
C ASN A 14 -1.92 12.07 -20.96
N LEU A 15 -1.04 12.33 -20.00
CA LEU A 15 0.23 11.61 -19.87
C LEU A 15 0.00 10.11 -19.55
N ALA A 16 -0.95 9.79 -18.66
CA ALA A 16 -1.32 8.40 -18.38
C ALA A 16 -1.74 7.65 -19.64
N ARG A 17 -2.56 8.26 -20.51
CA ARG A 17 -3.02 7.67 -21.78
C ARG A 17 -1.90 7.38 -22.77
N GLN A 18 -0.78 8.10 -22.70
CA GLN A 18 0.39 7.88 -23.57
C GLN A 18 1.25 6.70 -23.13
N HIS A 19 1.23 6.35 -21.84
CA HIS A 19 2.15 5.38 -21.25
C HIS A 19 1.46 4.15 -20.64
N GLN A 20 0.14 4.17 -20.50
CA GLN A 20 -0.62 3.13 -19.81
C GLN A 20 -1.77 2.65 -20.69
N GLU A 21 -2.07 1.34 -20.61
CA GLU A 21 -3.27 0.79 -21.23
C GLU A 21 -4.54 1.44 -20.63
N PRO A 22 -5.52 1.77 -21.46
CA PRO A 22 -6.78 2.34 -20.98
C PRO A 22 -7.51 1.40 -20.03
N GLY A 23 -7.97 1.92 -18.91
CA GLY A 23 -8.79 1.15 -17.98
C GLY A 23 -8.57 1.55 -16.53
N LEU A 24 -9.59 1.28 -15.72
CA LEU A 24 -9.57 1.40 -14.27
C LEU A 24 -9.79 0.03 -13.65
N THR A 25 -8.79 -0.48 -12.93
CA THR A 25 -8.94 -1.74 -12.19
C THR A 25 -9.39 -1.46 -10.76
N ILE A 26 -10.49 -2.09 -10.35
CA ILE A 26 -10.99 -2.03 -8.97
C ILE A 26 -10.54 -3.27 -8.24
N PHE A 27 -9.81 -3.09 -7.14
CA PHE A 27 -9.34 -4.17 -6.27
C PHE A 27 -10.22 -4.31 -5.04
N LEU A 28 -10.55 -5.57 -4.70
CA LEU A 28 -11.23 -5.95 -3.47
C LEU A 28 -10.31 -6.86 -2.64
N PRO A 29 -9.56 -6.33 -1.67
CA PRO A 29 -8.76 -7.15 -0.76
C PRO A 29 -9.66 -8.03 0.13
N GLY A 30 -9.12 -9.12 0.66
CA GLY A 30 -9.87 -10.19 1.34
C GLY A 30 -10.71 -9.82 2.54
N MET A 31 -10.49 -8.63 3.09
CA MET A 31 -11.28 -8.10 4.23
C MET A 31 -12.50 -7.27 3.81
N PHE A 32 -12.70 -7.05 2.50
CA PHE A 32 -13.76 -6.17 2.00
C PHE A 32 -14.71 -6.89 1.05
N SER A 33 -15.97 -6.44 1.06
CA SER A 33 -16.97 -6.85 0.09
C SER A 33 -17.62 -5.62 -0.53
N ALA A 34 -17.81 -5.61 -1.83
CA ALA A 34 -18.50 -4.57 -2.55
C ALA A 34 -19.12 -5.13 -3.84
N TYR A 35 -20.28 -4.63 -4.24
CA TYR A 35 -20.95 -4.99 -5.50
C TYR A 35 -21.18 -6.51 -5.65
N GLY A 36 -21.56 -7.19 -4.56
CA GLY A 36 -21.79 -8.65 -4.56
C GLY A 36 -20.51 -9.51 -4.67
N ARG A 37 -19.33 -8.91 -4.70
CA ARG A 37 -18.04 -9.59 -4.73
C ARG A 37 -17.37 -9.52 -3.36
N ARG A 38 -16.57 -10.54 -3.06
CA ARG A 38 -15.71 -10.58 -1.88
C ARG A 38 -14.25 -10.75 -2.30
N GLY A 39 -13.37 -9.99 -1.67
CA GLY A 39 -11.94 -10.12 -1.90
C GLY A 39 -11.42 -11.50 -1.46
N ARG A 40 -10.37 -11.95 -2.11
CA ARG A 40 -9.73 -13.26 -1.91
C ARG A 40 -8.24 -13.14 -1.61
N TYR A 41 -7.86 -12.08 -0.90
CA TYR A 41 -6.46 -11.80 -0.57
C TYR A 41 -6.34 -11.26 0.87
N PRO A 42 -6.55 -12.12 1.88
CA PRO A 42 -6.52 -11.70 3.27
C PRO A 42 -5.13 -11.24 3.73
N ALA A 43 -5.11 -10.31 4.68
CA ALA A 43 -3.91 -9.89 5.37
C ALA A 43 -3.67 -10.74 6.62
N VAL A 44 -2.41 -11.10 6.86
CA VAL A 44 -1.97 -11.96 7.96
C VAL A 44 -0.92 -11.22 8.78
N SER A 45 -1.10 -11.17 10.12
CA SER A 45 -0.09 -10.64 11.03
C SER A 45 0.79 -11.76 11.57
N ILE A 46 2.07 -11.76 11.21
CA ILE A 46 3.08 -12.70 11.70
C ILE A 46 3.54 -12.40 13.15
N THR A 47 3.02 -11.33 13.73
CA THR A 47 3.26 -10.96 15.16
C THR A 47 1.97 -11.03 15.98
N GLY A 48 0.87 -11.51 15.40
CA GLY A 48 -0.43 -11.41 16.05
C GLY A 48 -0.82 -9.94 16.30
N PRO A 49 -1.28 -9.60 17.51
CA PRO A 49 -1.64 -8.23 17.87
C PRO A 49 -0.44 -7.34 18.26
N ASP A 50 0.75 -7.90 18.40
CA ASP A 50 1.89 -7.21 19.00
C ASP A 50 2.60 -6.28 18.02
N CYS A 51 2.88 -5.05 18.47
CA CYS A 51 3.67 -4.05 17.77
C CYS A 51 4.51 -3.24 18.77
N GLY A 52 5.84 -3.38 18.69
CA GLY A 52 6.77 -2.67 19.56
C GLY A 52 6.94 -1.19 19.22
N ARG A 53 6.63 -0.78 17.98
CA ARG A 53 6.82 0.62 17.53
C ARG A 53 5.79 1.60 18.08
N ASN A 54 4.55 1.18 18.27
CA ASN A 54 3.48 2.04 18.76
C ASN A 54 3.43 3.43 18.06
N CYS A 55 3.46 3.42 16.73
CA CYS A 55 3.44 4.64 15.90
C CYS A 55 2.25 5.54 16.23
N GLN A 56 2.43 6.87 16.20
CA GLN A 56 1.37 7.82 16.56
C GLN A 56 0.11 7.70 15.69
N HIS A 57 0.26 7.35 14.42
CA HIS A 57 -0.85 7.24 13.47
C HIS A 57 -1.72 6.00 13.68
N CYS A 58 -1.16 4.86 14.14
CA CYS A 58 -1.93 3.62 14.22
C CYS A 58 -1.88 2.92 15.58
N GLY A 59 -0.83 3.10 16.41
CA GLY A 59 -0.70 2.46 17.72
C GLY A 59 -0.89 0.93 17.67
N GLY A 60 -0.44 0.27 16.60
CA GLY A 60 -0.62 -1.18 16.39
C GLY A 60 -2.04 -1.60 15.97
N ARG A 61 -3.02 -0.69 15.94
CA ARG A 61 -4.44 -1.00 15.72
C ARG A 61 -4.77 -1.60 14.37
N LEU A 62 -3.94 -1.36 13.36
CA LEU A 62 -4.14 -1.94 12.04
C LEU A 62 -4.03 -3.47 12.06
N LEU A 63 -3.28 -4.04 13.02
CA LEU A 63 -3.12 -5.49 13.19
C LEU A 63 -4.43 -6.19 13.58
N ALA A 64 -5.35 -5.49 14.26
CA ALA A 64 -6.64 -6.06 14.66
C ALA A 64 -7.54 -6.49 13.48
N SER A 65 -7.27 -5.99 12.27
CA SER A 65 -7.99 -6.40 11.05
C SER A 65 -7.31 -7.52 10.29
N MET A 66 -6.15 -8.00 10.75
CA MET A 66 -5.37 -9.07 10.12
C MET A 66 -5.62 -10.39 10.86
N SER A 67 -5.56 -11.50 10.14
CA SER A 67 -5.59 -12.83 10.75
C SER A 67 -4.27 -13.08 11.50
N PRO A 68 -4.29 -13.41 12.80
CA PRO A 68 -3.07 -13.64 13.56
C PRO A 68 -2.42 -14.98 13.20
N ALA A 69 -1.11 -14.99 12.95
CA ALA A 69 -0.31 -16.18 12.70
C ALA A 69 1.14 -15.96 13.20
N ALA A 70 1.31 -15.87 14.50
CA ALA A 70 2.57 -15.52 15.15
C ALA A 70 3.60 -16.67 15.21
N THR A 71 3.21 -17.88 14.84
CA THR A 71 4.11 -19.05 14.78
C THR A 71 4.12 -19.68 13.38
N PRO A 72 5.19 -20.40 12.99
CA PRO A 72 5.23 -21.12 11.72
C PRO A 72 4.04 -22.07 11.53
N ALA A 73 3.65 -22.81 12.57
CA ALA A 73 2.52 -23.73 12.50
C ALA A 73 1.19 -22.97 12.21
N GLN A 74 0.94 -21.86 12.93
CA GLN A 74 -0.25 -21.05 12.67
C GLN A 74 -0.28 -20.49 11.25
N LEU A 75 0.88 -20.05 10.72
CA LEU A 75 0.96 -19.54 9.35
C LEU A 75 0.69 -20.64 8.32
N LEU A 76 1.24 -21.85 8.53
CA LEU A 76 0.98 -23.00 7.66
C LEU A 76 -0.50 -23.39 7.66
N ASP A 77 -1.10 -23.53 8.83
CA ASP A 77 -2.51 -23.91 8.96
C ASP A 77 -3.43 -22.87 8.30
N LEU A 78 -3.18 -21.58 8.56
CA LEU A 78 -3.94 -20.50 7.96
C LEU A 78 -3.76 -20.47 6.43
N GLY A 79 -2.53 -20.62 5.95
CA GLY A 79 -2.23 -20.64 4.52
C GLY A 79 -2.89 -21.82 3.79
N ARG A 80 -2.85 -23.03 4.35
CA ARG A 80 -3.51 -24.21 3.82
C ARG A 80 -5.03 -24.03 3.78
N GLN A 81 -5.63 -23.49 4.85
CA GLN A 81 -7.06 -23.16 4.89
C GLN A 81 -7.43 -22.11 3.84
N ALA A 82 -6.59 -21.08 3.67
CA ALA A 82 -6.79 -20.06 2.65
C ALA A 82 -6.75 -20.66 1.24
N ALA A 83 -5.79 -21.53 0.94
CA ALA A 83 -5.68 -22.23 -0.34
C ALA A 83 -6.90 -23.13 -0.60
N ALA A 84 -7.30 -23.93 0.38
CA ALA A 84 -8.50 -24.79 0.29
C ALA A 84 -9.79 -23.95 0.13
N GLY A 85 -9.85 -22.76 0.73
CA GLY A 85 -10.95 -21.82 0.59
C GLY A 85 -10.92 -20.98 -0.69
N GLY A 86 -10.01 -21.27 -1.65
CA GLY A 86 -9.93 -20.58 -2.94
C GLY A 86 -9.41 -19.14 -2.86
N GLN A 87 -8.66 -18.80 -1.81
CA GLN A 87 -7.99 -17.49 -1.76
C GLN A 87 -6.91 -17.39 -2.85
N ALA A 88 -6.71 -16.20 -3.39
CA ALA A 88 -5.71 -15.96 -4.44
C ALA A 88 -4.28 -15.79 -3.88
N GLY A 89 -4.17 -15.45 -2.61
CA GLY A 89 -2.88 -15.26 -1.95
C GLY A 89 -3.02 -14.67 -0.55
N LEU A 90 -1.89 -14.31 0.04
CA LEU A 90 -1.81 -13.71 1.38
C LEU A 90 -0.93 -12.46 1.35
N LEU A 91 -1.39 -11.40 2.00
CA LEU A 91 -0.54 -10.27 2.38
C LEU A 91 0.04 -10.53 3.77
N LEU A 92 1.32 -10.86 3.84
CA LEU A 92 2.03 -11.03 5.10
C LEU A 92 2.48 -9.67 5.65
N SER A 93 2.21 -9.41 6.91
CA SER A 93 2.58 -8.18 7.59
C SER A 93 2.72 -8.46 9.10
N GLY A 94 2.87 -7.41 9.89
CA GLY A 94 2.95 -7.53 11.35
C GLY A 94 3.34 -6.23 12.02
N GLY A 95 3.48 -6.27 13.33
CA GLY A 95 4.04 -5.18 14.11
C GLY A 95 5.57 -5.22 14.04
N GLY A 96 6.19 -4.06 13.82
CA GLY A 96 7.64 -3.94 13.91
C GLY A 96 8.12 -3.80 15.35
N ASP A 97 9.36 -4.20 15.60
CA ASP A 97 10.11 -3.83 16.81
C ASP A 97 10.47 -2.32 16.80
N ALA A 98 11.18 -1.83 17.80
CA ALA A 98 11.58 -0.42 17.89
C ALA A 98 12.38 0.07 16.66
N SER A 99 13.11 -0.82 15.98
CA SER A 99 13.86 -0.52 14.76
C SER A 99 13.03 -0.67 13.47
N GLY A 100 11.76 -1.06 13.56
CA GLY A 100 10.87 -1.29 12.40
C GLY A 100 11.04 -2.63 11.72
N ARG A 101 11.70 -3.59 12.34
CA ARG A 101 11.90 -4.94 11.81
C ARG A 101 10.81 -5.89 12.26
N LEU A 102 10.48 -6.86 11.40
CA LEU A 102 9.57 -7.96 11.72
C LEU A 102 10.35 -9.26 11.87
N PRO A 103 9.83 -10.25 12.61
CA PRO A 103 10.51 -11.52 12.90
C PRO A 103 10.43 -12.51 11.72
N TRP A 104 10.78 -12.09 10.52
CA TRP A 104 10.63 -12.89 9.30
C TRP A 104 11.30 -14.26 9.36
N ARG A 105 12.53 -14.34 9.94
CA ARG A 105 13.29 -15.59 9.98
C ARG A 105 12.57 -16.71 10.71
N GLN A 106 11.71 -16.37 11.68
CA GLN A 106 10.90 -17.35 12.39
C GLN A 106 9.88 -18.03 11.48
N VAL A 107 9.35 -17.33 10.48
CA VAL A 107 8.28 -17.83 9.62
C VAL A 107 8.73 -18.18 8.21
N LEU A 108 10.01 -17.95 7.85
CA LEU A 108 10.56 -18.28 6.51
C LEU A 108 10.30 -19.75 6.10
N PRO A 109 10.48 -20.77 6.98
CA PRO A 109 10.19 -22.16 6.59
C PRO A 109 8.73 -22.36 6.20
N ALA A 110 7.80 -21.73 6.92
CA ALA A 110 6.37 -21.81 6.62
C ALA A 110 6.02 -21.09 5.31
N ILE A 111 6.64 -19.94 5.04
CA ILE A 111 6.48 -19.21 3.77
C ILE A 111 6.94 -20.07 2.61
N ALA A 112 8.14 -20.68 2.72
CA ALA A 112 8.70 -21.54 1.67
C ALA A 112 7.82 -22.77 1.40
N GLU A 113 7.30 -23.40 2.44
CA GLU A 113 6.40 -24.54 2.31
C GLU A 113 5.06 -24.15 1.64
N LEU A 114 4.44 -23.04 2.05
CA LEU A 114 3.21 -22.53 1.44
C LEU A 114 3.43 -22.18 -0.03
N SER A 115 4.54 -21.52 -0.36
CA SER A 115 4.87 -21.19 -1.73
C SER A 115 5.07 -22.42 -2.62
N ALA A 116 5.67 -23.48 -2.08
CA ALA A 116 5.92 -24.71 -2.82
C ALA A 116 4.68 -25.63 -2.96
N SER A 117 3.78 -25.61 -1.95
CA SER A 117 2.68 -26.57 -1.84
C SER A 117 1.30 -26.01 -2.18
N THR A 118 1.18 -24.70 -2.43
CA THR A 118 -0.10 -24.03 -2.70
C THR A 118 -0.01 -23.07 -3.87
N PRO A 119 -1.12 -22.73 -4.55
CA PRO A 119 -1.14 -21.72 -5.60
C PRO A 119 -1.16 -20.28 -5.06
N LEU A 120 -1.00 -20.07 -3.75
CA LEU A 120 -1.10 -18.75 -3.13
C LEU A 120 0.02 -17.81 -3.57
N ILE A 121 -0.34 -16.63 -4.00
CA ILE A 121 0.63 -15.54 -4.20
C ILE A 121 0.93 -14.90 -2.84
N LEU A 122 2.20 -14.91 -2.44
CA LEU A 122 2.63 -14.34 -1.16
C LEU A 122 3.29 -12.98 -1.38
N THR A 123 2.75 -11.94 -0.76
CA THR A 123 3.32 -10.59 -0.74
C THR A 123 3.57 -10.17 0.71
N ALA A 124 4.50 -9.24 0.93
CA ALA A 124 4.89 -8.86 2.28
C ALA A 124 5.07 -7.35 2.44
N HIS A 125 4.46 -6.78 3.48
CA HIS A 125 4.91 -5.52 4.05
C HIS A 125 6.16 -5.80 4.87
N VAL A 126 7.33 -5.63 4.25
CA VAL A 126 8.57 -6.20 4.79
C VAL A 126 9.11 -5.47 6.02
N GLY A 127 8.68 -4.25 6.29
CA GLY A 127 9.29 -3.40 7.30
C GLY A 127 10.74 -3.06 6.93
N ARG A 128 11.65 -3.02 7.90
CA ARG A 128 13.08 -2.81 7.65
C ARG A 128 13.82 -4.13 7.56
N ILE A 129 14.49 -4.35 6.44
CA ILE A 129 15.25 -5.58 6.18
C ILE A 129 16.62 -5.28 5.56
N ASP A 130 17.56 -6.17 5.77
CA ASP A 130 18.87 -6.16 5.14
C ASP A 130 18.89 -7.01 3.86
N ALA A 131 20.03 -6.97 3.14
CA ALA A 131 20.21 -7.69 1.88
C ALA A 131 20.13 -9.22 2.04
N ASN A 132 20.52 -9.78 3.20
CA ASN A 132 20.44 -11.21 3.45
C ASN A 132 18.98 -11.63 3.59
N LEU A 133 18.23 -10.93 4.43
CA LEU A 133 16.82 -11.21 4.66
C LEU A 133 15.98 -10.97 3.40
N ALA A 134 16.31 -9.97 2.57
CA ALA A 134 15.63 -9.76 1.29
C ALA A 134 15.80 -10.97 0.36
N ARG A 135 17.01 -11.55 0.29
CA ARG A 135 17.28 -12.79 -0.47
C ARG A 135 16.55 -14.00 0.13
N GLU A 136 16.57 -14.15 1.45
CA GLU A 136 15.85 -15.21 2.16
C GLU A 136 14.34 -15.16 1.87
N LEU A 137 13.71 -13.98 1.91
CA LEU A 137 12.30 -13.78 1.57
C LEU A 137 12.01 -14.13 0.10
N LYS A 138 12.88 -13.71 -0.82
CA LYS A 138 12.76 -14.08 -2.24
C LYS A 138 12.84 -15.57 -2.46
N GLN A 139 13.81 -16.23 -1.84
CA GLN A 139 14.00 -17.69 -1.94
C GLN A 139 12.84 -18.46 -1.30
N ALA A 140 12.25 -17.94 -0.24
CA ALA A 140 11.05 -18.50 0.38
C ALA A 140 9.78 -18.32 -0.47
N GLY A 141 9.83 -17.58 -1.60
CA GLY A 141 8.73 -17.44 -2.52
C GLY A 141 7.87 -16.19 -2.33
N VAL A 142 8.33 -15.20 -1.54
CA VAL A 142 7.68 -13.89 -1.50
C VAL A 142 7.85 -13.23 -2.87
N ARG A 143 6.73 -12.85 -3.48
CA ARG A 143 6.69 -12.23 -4.81
C ARG A 143 7.00 -10.74 -4.76
N GLN A 144 6.35 -10.02 -3.84
CA GLN A 144 6.42 -8.56 -3.76
C GLN A 144 6.82 -8.10 -2.35
N ALA A 145 7.69 -7.09 -2.30
CA ALA A 145 8.00 -6.32 -1.11
C ALA A 145 7.24 -4.98 -1.13
N LEU A 146 6.28 -4.83 -0.24
CA LEU A 146 5.54 -3.60 -0.04
C LEU A 146 6.28 -2.76 1.00
N ILE A 147 6.59 -1.51 0.66
CA ILE A 147 7.45 -0.65 1.48
C ILE A 147 6.84 0.74 1.58
N ASP A 148 6.50 1.16 2.80
CA ASP A 148 6.10 2.54 3.06
C ASP A 148 7.29 3.46 2.91
N VAL A 149 7.21 4.44 2.01
CA VAL A 149 8.27 5.41 1.71
C VAL A 149 7.91 6.76 2.30
N VAL A 150 8.75 7.26 3.18
CA VAL A 150 8.63 8.56 3.86
C VAL A 150 9.80 9.43 3.46
N GLY A 151 9.56 10.69 3.13
CA GLY A 151 10.58 11.64 2.68
C GLY A 151 10.97 12.69 3.71
N ASP A 152 10.42 12.63 4.92
CA ASP A 152 10.73 13.58 6.00
C ASP A 152 11.23 12.86 7.25
N GLY A 153 12.41 13.29 7.73
CA GLY A 153 13.05 12.66 8.89
C GLY A 153 12.31 12.87 10.20
N ASP A 154 11.62 14.01 10.37
CA ASP A 154 10.83 14.25 11.58
C ASP A 154 9.58 13.40 11.57
N THR A 155 8.90 13.26 10.43
CA THR A 155 7.77 12.34 10.29
C THR A 155 8.20 10.90 10.61
N ALA A 156 9.37 10.47 10.14
CA ALA A 156 9.90 9.15 10.46
C ALA A 156 10.16 8.98 11.98
N ARG A 157 10.75 9.97 12.64
CA ARG A 157 11.06 9.93 14.08
C ARG A 157 9.81 10.10 14.94
N GLU A 158 9.02 11.14 14.69
CA GLU A 158 7.91 11.53 15.56
C GLU A 158 6.69 10.64 15.35
N ILE A 159 6.27 10.43 14.09
CA ILE A 159 5.04 9.71 13.77
C ILE A 159 5.27 8.21 13.71
N LEU A 160 6.34 7.77 13.04
CA LEU A 160 6.67 6.35 12.89
C LEU A 160 7.58 5.81 13.98
N ARG A 161 8.11 6.65 14.85
CA ARG A 161 9.03 6.30 15.95
C ARG A 161 10.25 5.51 15.47
N LEU A 162 10.84 5.95 14.37
CA LEU A 162 12.06 5.39 13.78
C LEU A 162 13.24 6.30 14.10
N GLU A 163 14.09 5.88 15.04
CA GLU A 163 15.21 6.70 15.52
C GLU A 163 16.25 7.01 14.44
N ASP A 164 16.52 6.06 13.54
CA ASP A 164 17.44 6.22 12.42
C ASP A 164 16.83 7.00 11.22
N GLY A 165 15.59 7.50 11.38
CA GLY A 165 14.91 8.28 10.38
C GLY A 165 14.78 7.56 9.02
N LEU A 166 15.33 8.14 7.95
CA LEU A 166 15.18 7.66 6.58
C LEU A 166 16.26 6.65 6.14
N ALA A 167 17.38 6.54 6.84
CA ALA A 167 18.53 5.74 6.39
C ALA A 167 18.19 4.26 6.17
N GLY A 168 17.51 3.62 7.11
CA GLY A 168 17.12 2.21 6.97
C GLY A 168 16.08 1.93 5.88
N GLN A 169 15.32 2.94 5.46
CA GLN A 169 14.36 2.82 4.36
C GLN A 169 15.08 2.71 3.01
N ALA A 170 16.07 3.56 2.74
CA ALA A 170 16.86 3.51 1.52
C ALA A 170 17.60 2.16 1.39
N GLN A 171 18.17 1.67 2.49
CA GLN A 171 18.80 0.35 2.54
C GLN A 171 17.80 -0.77 2.23
N THR A 172 16.60 -0.72 2.79
CA THR A 172 15.56 -1.73 2.53
C THR A 172 15.12 -1.75 1.07
N LEU A 173 14.91 -0.58 0.45
CA LEU A 173 14.56 -0.45 -0.97
C LEU A 173 15.64 -1.07 -1.85
N ALA A 174 16.91 -0.72 -1.62
CA ALA A 174 18.04 -1.26 -2.37
C ALA A 174 18.19 -2.77 -2.16
N ALA A 175 18.04 -3.27 -0.93
CA ALA A 175 18.12 -4.69 -0.61
C ALA A 175 17.05 -5.50 -1.35
N CYS A 176 15.80 -5.05 -1.34
CA CYS A 176 14.70 -5.72 -2.03
C CYS A 176 14.89 -5.75 -3.55
N ALA A 177 15.30 -4.64 -4.15
CA ALA A 177 15.55 -4.54 -5.58
C ALA A 177 16.71 -5.48 -5.99
N ALA A 178 17.83 -5.46 -5.25
CA ALA A 178 18.98 -6.33 -5.51
C ALA A 178 18.67 -7.83 -5.34
N ALA A 179 17.73 -8.18 -4.46
CA ALA A 179 17.26 -9.56 -4.29
C ALA A 179 16.28 -10.02 -5.38
N GLY A 180 15.86 -9.15 -6.31
CA GLY A 180 14.88 -9.46 -7.35
C GLY A 180 13.45 -9.61 -6.82
N LEU A 181 13.12 -9.02 -5.65
CA LEU A 181 11.75 -8.84 -5.21
C LEU A 181 11.10 -7.73 -6.05
N GLU A 182 9.84 -7.92 -6.43
CA GLU A 182 9.06 -6.82 -7.02
C GLU A 182 8.78 -5.79 -5.92
N VAL A 183 9.44 -4.65 -6.00
CA VAL A 183 9.26 -3.56 -5.01
C VAL A 183 8.00 -2.76 -5.35
N VAL A 184 7.08 -2.68 -4.40
CA VAL A 184 5.85 -1.89 -4.50
C VAL A 184 5.88 -0.80 -3.43
N PRO A 185 6.42 0.39 -3.74
CA PRO A 185 6.47 1.49 -2.80
C PRO A 185 5.07 2.05 -2.52
N HIS A 186 4.85 2.41 -1.26
CA HIS A 186 3.64 3.07 -0.78
C HIS A 186 4.00 4.46 -0.27
N ILE A 187 3.29 5.49 -0.69
CA ILE A 187 3.42 6.85 -0.17
C ILE A 187 2.13 7.19 0.58
N ILE A 188 2.28 7.59 1.85
CA ILE A 188 1.16 7.92 2.73
C ILE A 188 1.00 9.44 2.77
N LEU A 189 0.02 9.97 2.06
CA LEU A 189 -0.24 11.39 1.96
C LEU A 189 -0.81 11.92 3.28
N GLY A 190 -0.22 12.99 3.80
CA GLY A 190 -0.65 13.63 5.04
C GLY A 190 -0.33 12.83 6.29
N LEU A 191 0.67 11.94 6.27
CA LEU A 191 1.07 11.12 7.42
C LEU A 191 1.44 11.98 8.65
N HIS A 192 1.97 13.19 8.43
CA HIS A 192 2.27 14.13 9.50
C HIS A 192 1.01 14.89 9.96
N GLY A 193 0.06 14.15 10.58
CA GLY A 193 -1.15 14.72 11.17
C GLY A 193 -2.09 15.40 10.17
N GLY A 194 -2.12 14.96 8.91
CA GLY A 194 -2.97 15.53 7.86
C GLY A 194 -2.31 16.63 7.03
N HIS A 195 -1.00 16.86 7.22
CA HIS A 195 -0.23 17.84 6.46
C HIS A 195 0.77 17.15 5.53
N LEU A 196 0.95 17.69 4.32
CA LEU A 196 2.03 17.27 3.44
C LEU A 196 3.37 17.71 4.04
N ARG A 197 4.23 16.73 4.32
CA ARG A 197 5.57 16.97 4.85
C ARG A 197 6.50 15.85 4.38
N GLY A 198 7.22 16.12 3.29
CA GLY A 198 8.19 15.20 2.71
C GLY A 198 7.64 14.25 1.65
N GLU A 199 6.35 14.30 1.28
CA GLU A 199 5.80 13.42 0.25
C GLU A 199 6.43 13.64 -1.13
N GLU A 200 6.81 14.87 -1.49
CA GLU A 200 7.58 15.14 -2.72
C GLU A 200 8.97 14.48 -2.67
N THR A 201 9.65 14.55 -1.52
CA THR A 201 10.92 13.83 -1.33
C THR A 201 10.71 12.31 -1.41
N ALA A 202 9.63 11.78 -0.82
CA ALA A 202 9.27 10.37 -0.94
C ALA A 202 9.05 9.98 -2.42
N LEU A 203 8.40 10.85 -3.19
CA LEU A 203 8.17 10.63 -4.63
C LEU A 203 9.50 10.59 -5.41
N GLU A 204 10.47 11.46 -5.08
CA GLU A 204 11.80 11.42 -5.69
C GLU A 204 12.57 10.15 -5.32
N ILE A 205 12.49 9.68 -4.06
CA ILE A 205 13.06 8.41 -3.64
C ILE A 205 12.44 7.26 -4.44
N VAL A 206 11.12 7.25 -4.59
CA VAL A 206 10.40 6.25 -5.40
C VAL A 206 10.83 6.33 -6.86
N ALA A 207 10.96 7.53 -7.42
CA ALA A 207 11.39 7.72 -8.80
C ALA A 207 12.81 7.18 -9.06
N SER A 208 13.70 7.28 -8.08
CA SER A 208 15.09 6.82 -8.23
C SER A 208 15.22 5.30 -8.43
N ILE A 209 14.24 4.52 -7.98
CA ILE A 209 14.22 3.05 -8.17
C ILE A 209 13.39 2.60 -9.38
N ASN A 210 12.78 3.55 -10.10
CA ASN A 210 11.96 3.30 -11.29
C ASN A 210 11.00 2.10 -11.14
N PRO A 211 10.06 2.13 -10.19
CA PRO A 211 9.21 0.98 -9.92
C PRO A 211 8.17 0.80 -11.03
N GLY A 212 7.80 -0.44 -11.31
CA GLY A 212 6.67 -0.74 -12.22
C GLY A 212 5.31 -0.26 -11.68
N ARG A 213 5.23 -0.02 -10.36
CA ARG A 213 3.99 0.37 -9.67
C ARG A 213 4.28 1.18 -8.41
N VAL A 214 3.39 2.14 -8.11
CA VAL A 214 3.36 2.87 -6.84
C VAL A 214 1.94 2.88 -6.28
N VAL A 215 1.82 2.70 -4.97
CA VAL A 215 0.54 2.78 -4.26
C VAL A 215 0.50 4.08 -3.44
N LEU A 216 -0.50 4.89 -3.68
CA LEU A 216 -0.77 6.10 -2.91
C LEU A 216 -1.88 5.80 -1.90
N VAL A 217 -1.67 6.16 -0.66
CA VAL A 217 -2.67 6.06 0.41
C VAL A 217 -2.78 7.39 1.12
N VAL A 218 -3.85 7.61 1.87
CA VAL A 218 -4.05 8.85 2.61
C VAL A 218 -4.19 8.54 4.09
N PHE A 219 -3.52 9.31 4.92
CA PHE A 219 -3.63 9.23 6.37
C PHE A 219 -5.10 9.26 6.82
N MET A 220 -5.45 8.33 7.67
CA MET A 220 -6.76 8.24 8.31
C MET A 220 -6.58 8.35 9.82
N PRO A 221 -7.17 9.36 10.47
CA PRO A 221 -7.22 9.41 11.93
C PRO A 221 -7.93 8.18 12.50
N LEU A 222 -7.22 7.37 13.27
CA LEU A 222 -7.80 6.19 13.92
C LEU A 222 -8.18 6.52 15.36
N LYS A 223 -9.38 6.11 15.78
CA LYS A 223 -9.81 6.28 17.17
C LYS A 223 -8.83 5.64 18.14
N ARG A 224 -8.60 6.31 19.28
CA ARG A 224 -7.68 5.87 20.35
C ARG A 224 -6.21 5.76 19.90
N THR A 225 -5.75 6.58 18.97
CA THR A 225 -4.34 6.82 18.64
C THR A 225 -3.97 8.25 19.01
N ALA A 226 -2.68 8.56 19.04
CA ALA A 226 -2.22 9.93 19.32
C ALA A 226 -2.76 10.95 18.31
N LEU A 227 -2.97 10.54 17.06
CA LEU A 227 -3.50 11.38 15.98
C LEU A 227 -5.01 11.21 15.74
N ALA A 228 -5.77 10.69 16.72
CA ALA A 228 -7.22 10.48 16.57
C ALA A 228 -8.01 11.76 16.28
N GLY A 229 -7.54 12.90 16.75
CA GLY A 229 -8.17 14.22 16.55
C GLY A 229 -7.64 15.00 15.36
N ALA A 230 -6.65 14.47 14.63
CA ALA A 230 -6.12 15.15 13.46
C ALA A 230 -7.12 15.18 12.30
N ALA A 231 -7.14 16.26 11.54
CA ALA A 231 -7.88 16.29 10.29
C ALA A 231 -7.16 15.48 9.21
N PRO A 232 -7.87 14.82 8.29
CA PRO A 232 -7.23 14.24 7.12
C PRO A 232 -6.69 15.36 6.19
N LEU A 233 -5.73 15.02 5.33
CA LEU A 233 -5.26 15.92 4.28
C LEU A 233 -6.43 16.42 3.43
N PRO A 234 -6.51 17.73 3.07
CA PRO A 234 -7.54 18.23 2.17
C PRO A 234 -7.61 17.43 0.86
N VAL A 235 -8.82 17.16 0.38
CA VAL A 235 -9.05 16.33 -0.82
C VAL A 235 -8.33 16.88 -2.05
N GLU A 236 -8.36 18.21 -2.24
CA GLU A 236 -7.70 18.85 -3.38
C GLU A 236 -6.17 18.70 -3.32
N ASP A 237 -5.56 18.78 -2.13
CA ASP A 237 -4.12 18.60 -1.96
C ASP A 237 -3.71 17.15 -2.25
N ALA A 238 -4.51 16.18 -1.80
CA ALA A 238 -4.29 14.78 -2.15
C ALA A 238 -4.42 14.56 -3.67
N ALA A 239 -5.39 15.18 -4.32
CA ALA A 239 -5.58 15.08 -5.77
C ALA A 239 -4.44 15.74 -6.55
N ARG A 240 -3.95 16.91 -6.09
CA ARG A 240 -2.75 17.57 -6.66
C ARG A 240 -1.53 16.66 -6.59
N PHE A 241 -1.32 16.04 -5.44
CA PHE A 241 -0.20 15.11 -5.28
C PHE A 241 -0.33 13.88 -6.21
N ILE A 242 -1.52 13.28 -6.32
CA ILE A 242 -1.79 12.16 -7.24
C ILE A 242 -1.44 12.54 -8.68
N ALA A 243 -1.85 13.74 -9.13
CA ALA A 243 -1.53 14.24 -10.46
C ALA A 243 -0.02 14.46 -10.66
N ARG A 244 0.66 15.10 -9.69
CA ARG A 244 2.12 15.29 -9.74
C ARG A 244 2.87 13.96 -9.76
N ALA A 245 2.43 12.99 -8.97
CA ALA A 245 3.01 11.66 -8.97
C ALA A 245 2.90 11.01 -10.36
N ARG A 246 1.78 11.20 -11.09
CA ARG A 246 1.65 10.75 -12.47
C ARG A 246 2.64 11.46 -13.40
N LEU A 247 2.78 12.77 -13.28
CA LEU A 247 3.72 13.53 -14.10
C LEU A 247 5.18 13.10 -13.83
N ARG A 248 5.50 12.75 -12.59
CA ARG A 248 6.85 12.32 -12.20
C ARG A 248 7.16 10.86 -12.54
N LEU A 249 6.15 9.99 -12.54
CA LEU A 249 6.25 8.56 -12.77
C LEU A 249 5.30 8.11 -13.91
N PRO A 250 5.49 8.59 -15.14
CA PRO A 250 4.53 8.35 -16.22
C PRO A 250 4.38 6.86 -16.59
N GLN A 251 5.45 6.09 -16.46
CA GLN A 251 5.48 4.68 -16.81
C GLN A 251 5.02 3.76 -15.67
N ALA A 252 5.09 4.22 -14.40
CA ALA A 252 4.63 3.42 -13.28
C ALA A 252 3.10 3.34 -13.23
N ARG A 253 2.55 2.16 -12.98
CA ARG A 253 1.13 2.05 -12.66
C ARG A 253 0.87 2.70 -11.31
N GLN A 254 -0.05 3.65 -11.27
CA GLN A 254 -0.44 4.31 -10.03
C GLN A 254 -1.73 3.72 -9.49
N HIS A 255 -1.68 3.31 -8.23
CA HIS A 255 -2.82 2.72 -7.54
C HIS A 255 -3.20 3.55 -6.32
N LEU A 256 -4.49 3.80 -6.14
CA LEU A 256 -5.00 4.39 -4.91
C LEU A 256 -5.36 3.26 -3.95
N GLY A 257 -4.57 3.14 -2.88
CA GLY A 257 -4.68 2.04 -1.91
C GLY A 257 -5.93 2.10 -1.03
N CYS A 258 -6.15 1.04 -0.24
CA CYS A 258 -7.35 0.91 0.59
C CYS A 258 -7.41 1.88 1.77
N ALA A 259 -6.25 2.33 2.29
CA ALA A 259 -6.17 3.29 3.38
C ALA A 259 -6.38 4.71 2.86
N ARG A 260 -7.59 5.22 3.02
CA ARG A 260 -7.99 6.62 2.83
C ARG A 260 -9.30 6.91 3.55
N PRO A 261 -9.55 8.15 3.98
CA PRO A 261 -10.76 8.51 4.72
C PRO A 261 -12.03 8.09 4.00
N ARG A 262 -13.05 7.71 4.77
CA ARG A 262 -14.31 7.15 4.25
C ARG A 262 -15.34 8.24 3.95
N GLY A 263 -16.50 7.84 3.45
CA GLY A 263 -17.65 8.72 3.21
C GLY A 263 -17.38 9.73 2.09
N ARG A 264 -17.80 10.98 2.31
CA ARG A 264 -17.70 12.06 1.32
C ARG A 264 -16.26 12.27 0.82
N TYR A 265 -15.28 12.22 1.72
CA TYR A 265 -13.87 12.35 1.36
C TYR A 265 -13.45 11.33 0.28
N ARG A 266 -13.78 10.05 0.50
CA ARG A 266 -13.45 8.99 -0.46
C ARG A 266 -14.16 9.19 -1.79
N HIS A 267 -15.42 9.56 -1.75
CA HIS A 267 -16.22 9.82 -2.94
C HIS A 267 -15.57 10.91 -3.82
N GLU A 268 -15.19 12.03 -3.21
CA GLU A 268 -14.56 13.16 -3.90
C GLU A 268 -13.15 12.82 -4.39
N LEU A 269 -12.30 12.24 -3.53
CA LEU A 269 -10.92 11.91 -3.88
C LEU A 269 -10.85 10.86 -5.00
N ASP A 270 -11.67 9.82 -4.93
CA ASP A 270 -11.69 8.76 -5.94
C ASP A 270 -12.07 9.31 -7.31
N ALA A 271 -13.05 10.21 -7.39
CA ALA A 271 -13.42 10.88 -8.63
C ALA A 271 -12.25 11.70 -9.21
N LEU A 272 -11.56 12.47 -8.35
CA LEU A 272 -10.41 13.28 -8.77
C LEU A 272 -9.22 12.40 -9.18
N ALA A 273 -8.98 11.29 -8.49
CA ALA A 273 -7.93 10.34 -8.85
C ALA A 273 -8.17 9.70 -10.23
N VAL A 274 -9.42 9.35 -10.54
CA VAL A 274 -9.79 8.86 -11.87
C VAL A 274 -9.57 9.94 -12.95
N ARG A 275 -9.92 11.19 -12.65
CA ARG A 275 -9.67 12.33 -13.54
C ARG A 275 -8.17 12.62 -13.71
N ALA A 276 -7.32 12.26 -12.76
CA ALA A 276 -5.86 12.33 -12.84
C ALA A 276 -5.23 11.14 -13.61
N GLY A 277 -6.02 10.18 -14.07
CA GLY A 277 -5.53 9.02 -14.82
C GLY A 277 -4.92 7.93 -13.95
N ILE A 278 -5.47 7.69 -12.73
CA ILE A 278 -5.05 6.56 -11.92
C ILE A 278 -5.39 5.23 -12.61
N ASN A 279 -4.51 4.22 -12.49
CA ASN A 279 -4.71 2.93 -13.14
C ASN A 279 -5.62 1.99 -12.34
N ALA A 280 -5.60 2.13 -11.01
CA ALA A 280 -6.37 1.26 -10.17
C ALA A 280 -6.71 1.91 -8.82
N LEU A 281 -7.75 1.41 -8.17
CA LEU A 281 -8.06 1.76 -6.79
C LEU A 281 -8.64 0.57 -6.02
N ALA A 282 -8.37 0.55 -4.74
CA ALA A 282 -8.93 -0.45 -3.83
C ALA A 282 -10.23 0.07 -3.21
N ILE A 283 -11.26 -0.78 -3.14
CA ILE A 283 -12.54 -0.47 -2.50
C ILE A 283 -13.17 0.79 -3.10
N PRO A 284 -13.85 0.67 -4.22
CA PRO A 284 -14.35 1.80 -5.00
C PRO A 284 -15.42 2.58 -4.25
N SER A 285 -15.57 3.86 -4.62
CA SER A 285 -16.73 4.68 -4.31
C SER A 285 -17.56 4.93 -5.57
N ASP A 286 -18.80 5.36 -5.38
CA ASP A 286 -19.65 5.76 -6.52
C ASP A 286 -19.04 6.93 -7.30
N GLY A 287 -18.26 7.80 -6.64
CA GLY A 287 -17.52 8.88 -7.29
C GLY A 287 -16.50 8.39 -8.31
N ALA A 288 -15.75 7.32 -8.01
CA ALA A 288 -14.83 6.71 -8.97
C ALA A 288 -15.56 6.17 -10.20
N LEU A 289 -16.66 5.43 -9.97
CA LEU A 289 -17.43 4.81 -11.05
C LEU A 289 -18.15 5.85 -11.91
N ALA A 290 -18.63 6.94 -11.31
CA ALA A 290 -19.22 8.06 -12.03
C ALA A 290 -18.18 8.75 -12.92
N ALA A 291 -17.00 9.09 -12.37
CA ALA A 291 -15.92 9.71 -13.12
C ALA A 291 -15.41 8.80 -14.26
N ALA A 292 -15.30 7.49 -14.02
CA ALA A 292 -14.93 6.54 -15.08
C ALA A 292 -15.92 6.52 -16.23
N ARG A 293 -17.24 6.53 -15.93
CA ARG A 293 -18.30 6.63 -16.95
C ARG A 293 -18.27 7.93 -17.74
N GLU A 294 -18.10 9.07 -17.06
CA GLU A 294 -18.01 10.38 -17.70
C GLU A 294 -16.82 10.50 -18.66
N LEU A 295 -15.76 9.74 -18.42
CA LEU A 295 -14.52 9.75 -19.20
C LEU A 295 -14.39 8.56 -20.16
N ASP A 296 -15.43 7.73 -20.29
CA ASP A 296 -15.46 6.51 -21.10
C ASP A 296 -14.31 5.55 -20.79
N ILE A 297 -13.95 5.44 -19.49
CA ILE A 297 -12.88 4.55 -19.00
C ILE A 297 -13.49 3.17 -18.68
N PRO A 298 -13.05 2.08 -19.34
CA PRO A 298 -13.51 0.74 -19.02
C PRO A 298 -13.09 0.34 -17.59
N VAL A 299 -14.02 -0.27 -16.85
CA VAL A 299 -13.80 -0.70 -15.45
C VAL A 299 -13.76 -2.21 -15.37
N SER A 300 -12.73 -2.74 -14.72
CA SER A 300 -12.58 -4.16 -14.40
C SER A 300 -12.46 -4.37 -12.88
N PHE A 301 -12.76 -5.59 -12.42
CA PHE A 301 -12.70 -5.94 -10.99
C PHE A 301 -11.75 -7.10 -10.75
N GLN A 302 -10.93 -6.98 -9.71
CA GLN A 302 -10.07 -8.05 -9.22
C GLN A 302 -10.25 -8.23 -7.71
N ASP A 303 -10.39 -9.49 -7.27
CA ASP A 303 -10.65 -9.84 -5.86
C ASP A 303 -9.33 -10.02 -5.07
N THR A 304 -8.31 -9.22 -5.40
CA THR A 304 -6.96 -9.30 -4.81
C THR A 304 -6.52 -7.98 -4.19
N CYS A 305 -5.30 -7.96 -3.65
CA CYS A 305 -4.68 -6.72 -3.16
C CYS A 305 -4.33 -5.79 -4.32
N CYS A 306 -4.48 -4.48 -4.12
CA CYS A 306 -4.10 -3.46 -5.09
C CYS A 306 -2.59 -3.43 -5.41
N SER A 307 -1.75 -4.12 -4.65
CA SER A 307 -0.34 -4.30 -4.99
C SER A 307 -0.11 -5.25 -6.16
N LEU A 308 -1.09 -6.08 -6.54
CA LEU A 308 -0.95 -7.17 -7.52
C LEU A 308 -1.40 -6.83 -8.95
N GLY A 309 -1.88 -5.66 -9.23
CA GLY A 309 -2.42 -5.28 -10.54
C GLY A 309 -1.39 -5.08 -11.66
#